data_248855c3f876b2218ca49f31ce9085bc
#
_entry.id   248855c3f876b2218ca49f31ce9085bc
#
_cell.length_a   1.000
_cell.length_b   1.000
_cell.length_c   1.000
_cell.angle_alpha   90.00
_cell.angle_beta   90.00
_cell.angle_gamma   90.00
#
_symmetry.space_group_name_H-M   'P 1'
#
loop_
_entity.id
_entity.type
_entity.pdbx_description
1 polymer ?
#
loop_
_entity_poly.entity_id
_entity_poly.type
_entity_poly.pdbx_seq_one_letter_code
_entity_poly.pdbx_strand_id
1 'polypeptide(L)' 'MFEKLVEIICNYVEVEPEKITPNSRFMEDLGFTSFDFMSMLGEIEDTFDIEVDETEVVKIRTVGEAVDYIQGLADAN' A
#
# COMPACT_ATOMS: atom_id res chain seq x y z
N MET A 1 8.13 -2.24 -8.33
CA MET A 1 7.06 -1.56 -7.55
C MET A 1 6.50 -2.43 -6.43
N PHE A 2 6.03 -3.63 -6.73
CA PHE A 2 5.44 -4.52 -5.73
C PHE A 2 6.40 -4.78 -4.56
N GLU A 3 7.65 -5.08 -4.86
CA GLU A 3 8.65 -5.39 -3.83
C GLU A 3 8.89 -4.23 -2.88
N LYS A 4 8.91 -3.02 -3.41
CA LYS A 4 9.10 -1.82 -2.60
C LYS A 4 7.91 -1.60 -1.68
N LEU A 5 6.71 -1.83 -2.18
CA LEU A 5 5.52 -1.72 -1.36
C LEU A 5 5.51 -2.77 -0.24
N VAL A 6 5.97 -3.99 -0.54
CA VAL A 6 6.07 -5.05 0.47
C VAL A 6 7.02 -4.63 1.59
N GLU A 7 8.15 -3.99 1.26
CA GLU A 7 9.07 -3.48 2.28
C GLU A 7 8.38 -2.47 3.19
N ILE A 8 7.60 -1.57 2.61
CA ILE A 8 6.88 -0.56 3.38
C ILE A 8 5.84 -1.24 4.29
N ILE A 9 5.08 -2.19 3.75
CA ILE A 9 4.08 -2.93 4.50
C ILE A 9 4.68 -3.59 5.74
N CYS A 10 5.86 -4.16 5.61
CA CYS A 10 6.52 -4.86 6.71
C CYS A 10 6.98 -3.93 7.83
N ASN A 11 6.94 -2.61 7.62
CA ASN A 11 7.20 -1.66 8.69
C ASN A 11 6.01 -1.51 9.64
N TYR A 12 4.84 -2.00 9.24
CA TYR A 12 3.60 -1.80 9.99
C TYR A 12 3.04 -3.10 10.56
N VAL A 13 3.39 -4.23 9.98
CA VAL A 13 2.87 -5.54 10.42
C VAL A 13 3.99 -6.57 10.42
N GLU A 14 3.84 -7.59 11.27
CA GLU A 14 4.81 -8.68 11.38
C GLU A 14 4.38 -9.85 10.50
N VAL A 15 4.47 -9.66 9.18
CA VAL A 15 4.14 -10.69 8.20
C VAL A 15 5.38 -10.95 7.36
N GLU A 16 5.67 -12.21 7.08
CA GLU A 16 6.80 -12.56 6.24
C GLU A 16 6.59 -12.03 4.82
N PRO A 17 7.58 -11.33 4.25
CA PRO A 17 7.44 -10.74 2.91
C PRO A 17 6.98 -11.74 1.85
N GLU A 18 7.45 -12.97 1.89
CA GLU A 18 7.10 -13.98 0.89
C GLU A 18 5.64 -14.45 0.98
N LYS A 19 4.96 -14.11 2.07
CA LYS A 19 3.54 -14.43 2.23
C LYS A 19 2.62 -13.32 1.72
N ILE A 20 3.18 -12.17 1.40
CA ILE A 20 2.42 -11.05 0.87
C ILE A 20 2.30 -11.20 -0.64
N THR A 21 1.07 -11.25 -1.14
CA THR A 21 0.79 -11.39 -2.57
C THR A 21 -0.08 -10.23 -3.03
N PRO A 22 -0.23 -10.02 -4.35
CA PRO A 22 -1.15 -8.97 -4.83
C PRO A 22 -2.58 -9.15 -4.37
N ASN A 23 -2.98 -10.37 -4.02
CA ASN A 23 -4.32 -10.66 -3.54
C ASN A 23 -4.48 -10.47 -2.03
N SER A 24 -3.38 -10.22 -1.29
CA SER A 24 -3.44 -10.00 0.15
C SER A 24 -4.25 -8.75 0.46
N ARG A 25 -5.20 -8.88 1.38
CA ARG A 25 -6.04 -7.76 1.80
C ARG A 25 -5.42 -7.10 3.02
N PHE A 26 -5.34 -5.76 2.99
CA PHE A 26 -4.66 -5.03 4.06
C PHE A 26 -5.28 -5.28 5.43
N MET A 27 -6.59 -5.15 5.54
CA MET A 27 -7.26 -5.28 6.84
C MET A 27 -7.42 -6.74 7.25
N GLU A 28 -7.93 -7.57 6.35
CA GLU A 28 -8.33 -8.93 6.67
C GLU A 28 -7.17 -9.92 6.69
N ASP A 29 -6.21 -9.77 5.78
CA ASP A 29 -5.10 -10.73 5.66
C ASP A 29 -3.82 -10.25 6.34
N LEU A 30 -3.56 -8.94 6.33
CA LEU A 30 -2.33 -8.39 6.88
C LEU A 30 -2.51 -7.77 8.25
N GLY A 31 -3.75 -7.55 8.67
CA GLY A 31 -4.03 -7.05 10.01
C GLY A 31 -3.82 -5.55 10.18
N PHE A 32 -3.86 -4.78 9.09
CA PHE A 32 -3.77 -3.33 9.17
C PHE A 32 -4.99 -2.75 9.89
N THR A 33 -4.75 -1.75 10.71
CA THR A 33 -5.82 -0.90 11.22
C THR A 33 -5.96 0.27 10.25
N SER A 34 -7.04 1.07 10.41
CA SER A 34 -7.20 2.28 9.60
C SER A 34 -6.04 3.25 9.82
N PHE A 35 -5.56 3.32 11.05
CA PHE A 35 -4.41 4.17 11.39
C PHE A 35 -3.16 3.71 10.64
N ASP A 36 -2.90 2.40 10.66
CA ASP A 36 -1.75 1.83 9.96
C ASP A 36 -1.81 2.12 8.48
N PHE A 37 -3.01 1.99 7.90
CA PHE A 37 -3.20 2.22 6.47
C PHE A 37 -2.89 3.67 6.10
N MET A 38 -3.40 4.62 6.87
CA MET A 38 -3.16 6.03 6.61
C MET A 38 -1.69 6.40 6.79
N SER A 39 -1.02 5.82 7.80
CA SER A 39 0.41 6.06 8.01
C SER A 39 1.23 5.50 6.84
N MET A 40 0.85 4.33 6.35
CA MET A 40 1.50 3.73 5.19
C MET A 40 1.36 4.62 3.96
N LEU A 41 0.18 5.20 3.74
CA LEU A 41 -0.04 6.09 2.61
C LEU A 41 0.89 7.31 2.66
N GLY A 42 1.11 7.87 3.85
CA GLY A 42 2.05 8.97 4.01
C GLY A 42 3.46 8.58 3.63
N GLU A 43 3.88 7.39 4.03
CA GLU A 43 5.21 6.88 3.66
C GLU A 43 5.32 6.64 2.16
N ILE A 44 4.25 6.14 1.54
CA ILE A 44 4.20 5.93 0.09
C ILE A 44 4.33 7.25 -0.65
N GLU A 45 3.64 8.30 -0.20
CA GLU A 45 3.74 9.61 -0.83
C GLU A 45 5.19 10.12 -0.83
N ASP A 46 5.87 9.95 0.30
CA ASP A 46 7.25 10.40 0.42
C ASP A 46 8.21 9.54 -0.40
N THR A 47 8.01 8.24 -0.38
CA THR A 47 8.91 7.29 -1.05
C THR A 47 8.84 7.40 -2.57
N PHE A 48 7.63 7.58 -3.11
CA PHE A 48 7.41 7.60 -4.56
C PHE A 48 7.19 9.01 -5.10
N ASP A 49 7.22 10.01 -4.24
CA ASP A 49 7.03 11.42 -4.61
C ASP A 49 5.72 11.63 -5.38
N ILE A 50 4.62 11.17 -4.78
CA ILE A 50 3.29 11.27 -5.36
C ILE A 50 2.32 11.82 -4.32
N GLU A 51 1.15 12.26 -4.77
CA GLU A 51 0.06 12.64 -3.88
C GLU A 51 -1.08 11.65 -4.06
N VAL A 52 -1.57 11.08 -2.94
CA VAL A 52 -2.71 10.18 -3.00
C VAL A 52 -3.99 10.94 -2.70
N ASP A 53 -5.08 10.53 -3.33
CA ASP A 53 -6.41 11.12 -3.12
C ASP A 53 -7.13 10.28 -2.06
N GLU A 54 -7.52 10.93 -0.96
CA GLU A 54 -8.19 10.23 0.15
C GLU A 54 -9.47 9.54 -0.27
N THR A 55 -10.18 10.08 -1.26
CA THR A 55 -11.42 9.46 -1.73
C THR A 55 -11.16 8.23 -2.59
N GLU A 56 -10.02 8.17 -3.24
CA GLU A 56 -9.65 7.02 -4.05
C GLU A 56 -9.07 5.88 -3.21
N VAL A 57 -8.24 6.23 -2.20
CA VAL A 57 -7.56 5.21 -1.41
C VAL A 57 -8.50 4.37 -0.56
N VAL A 58 -9.67 4.90 -0.21
CA VAL A 58 -10.65 4.12 0.57
C VAL A 58 -11.20 2.93 -0.20
N LYS A 59 -11.02 2.92 -1.51
CA LYS A 59 -11.46 1.82 -2.39
C LYS A 59 -10.42 0.71 -2.48
N ILE A 60 -9.20 0.99 -2.04
CA ILE A 60 -8.08 0.04 -2.13
C ILE A 60 -8.21 -0.97 -0.99
N ARG A 61 -8.27 -2.24 -1.34
CA ARG A 61 -8.41 -3.33 -0.36
C ARG A 61 -7.23 -4.29 -0.39
N THR A 62 -6.64 -4.50 -1.56
CA THR A 62 -5.55 -5.45 -1.72
C THR A 62 -4.24 -4.76 -2.08
N VAL A 63 -3.14 -5.47 -1.87
CA VAL A 63 -1.81 -4.97 -2.21
C VAL A 63 -1.71 -4.69 -3.71
N GLY A 64 -2.29 -5.56 -4.55
CA GLY A 64 -2.29 -5.37 -6.00
C GLY A 64 -3.02 -4.11 -6.42
N GLU A 65 -4.16 -3.82 -5.79
CA GLU A 65 -4.90 -2.58 -6.06
C GLU A 65 -4.06 -1.36 -5.69
N ALA A 66 -3.32 -1.44 -4.58
CA ALA A 66 -2.44 -0.35 -4.16
C ALA A 66 -1.31 -0.13 -5.17
N VAL A 67 -0.71 -1.22 -5.65
CA VAL A 67 0.36 -1.14 -6.65
C VAL A 67 -0.16 -0.47 -7.93
N ASP A 68 -1.32 -0.90 -8.41
CA ASP A 68 -1.92 -0.33 -9.62
C ASP A 68 -2.20 1.16 -9.44
N TYR A 69 -2.71 1.55 -8.29
CA TYR A 69 -3.02 2.94 -8.01
C TYR A 69 -1.73 3.80 -8.00
N ILE A 70 -0.70 3.32 -7.32
CA ILE A 70 0.58 4.04 -7.22
C ILE A 70 1.22 4.17 -8.60
N GLN A 71 1.23 3.10 -9.38
CA GLN A 71 1.79 3.12 -10.72
C GLN A 71 1.05 4.08 -11.63
N GLY A 72 -0.29 4.13 -11.50
CA GLY A 72 -1.10 5.06 -12.26
C GLY A 72 -0.72 6.51 -11.95
N LEU A 73 -0.51 6.85 -10.69
CA LEU A 73 -0.10 8.20 -10.31
C LEU A 73 1.32 8.53 -10.79
N ALA A 74 2.24 7.57 -10.68
CA ALA A 74 3.62 7.77 -11.12
C ALA A 74 3.70 7.96 -12.63
N ASP A 75 2.91 7.19 -13.37
CA ASP A 75 2.91 7.26 -14.83
C ASP A 75 2.23 8.53 -15.36
N ALA A 76 1.34 9.12 -14.56
CA ALA A 76 0.63 10.34 -14.94
C ALA A 76 1.51 11.60 -14.83
N ASN A 77 2.64 11.48 -14.15
CA ASN A 77 3.59 12.59 -14.01
C ASN A 77 4.67 12.56 -15.11
#